data_95d1b9fc0893d9d68e3f5b33ba438d60
#
_entry.id   95d1b9fc0893d9d68e3f5b33ba438d60
#
_cell.length_a   1.000
_cell.length_b   1.000
_cell.length_c   1.000
_cell.angle_alpha   90.00
_cell.angle_beta   90.00
_cell.angle_gamma   90.00
#
_symmetry.space_group_name_H-M   'P 1'
#
loop_
_entity.id
_entity.type
_entity.pdbx_description
1 polymer ?
#
loop_
_entity_poly.entity_id
_entity_poly.type
_entity_poly.pdbx_seq_one_letter_code
_entity_poly.pdbx_strand_id
1 'polypeptide(L)'
;MLTVDDAMPEAQAIAMKGDRIVGLGSSADIRRYVGPATQVIDLHGQLAVPGLTDGHGHFLGVGEAQLDLNLMSTTSWDQIVAMVAQSVKTAKPGEWIVGRGWHQEKWTSRPQPNVEGFPTHASLDAVSPNNPVVLTHASGHASFVNAKAMEVSGITKSTPNPRGGEILEDASGHPTGLLRETASGLVRREGSDEARTRRALELGSKEALSKGVTSFQDAGSSFATIDLMKKMIDEGNIGVRLWGMIGAPNQRAAPQLATYRIIDYANGHLTVRAIKRYMDGALGSRGAWLLSPYSDKPDSVGLNTSPLQEISEAARLAIANDFQLCVHAIGDRANRETLDIFERAFKANPSKHDLRWRIEHAQHLSSQDIPRFGQLGVIASMQGIHATSDAPFVVERLGAERADEGAYVWQRLMKSGAVVSNGTDAPVEDLDPIPNYYASVTRKTKNGTAFYPEQRMSRMEALKSMTLSPSYAAFQEDSRGSLKVGKLADVTVLSKDITAVPDEEIQSAHVVYTIVGGKILYKKP
;
A
#
# COMPACT_ATOMS: atom_id res chain seq x y z
N MET A 1 -18.61 -20.48 -6.74
CA MET A 1 -17.61 -19.98 -5.78
C MET A 1 -16.24 -20.45 -6.24
N LEU A 2 -15.25 -19.58 -6.21
CA LEU A 2 -13.85 -19.96 -6.44
C LEU A 2 -13.18 -20.10 -5.07
N THR A 3 -12.55 -21.23 -4.81
CA THR A 3 -12.02 -21.54 -3.48
C THR A 3 -10.58 -21.09 -3.28
N VAL A 4 -9.84 -20.95 -4.39
CA VAL A 4 -8.37 -20.76 -4.38
C VAL A 4 -7.66 -21.90 -3.62
N ASP A 5 -8.25 -23.09 -3.64
CA ASP A 5 -7.66 -24.35 -3.19
C ASP A 5 -7.52 -25.29 -4.40
N ASP A 6 -6.30 -25.66 -4.76
CA ASP A 6 -6.03 -26.48 -5.94
C ASP A 6 -6.67 -27.90 -5.83
N ALA A 7 -6.95 -28.37 -4.60
CA ALA A 7 -7.63 -29.66 -4.38
C ALA A 7 -9.14 -29.60 -4.66
N MET A 8 -9.76 -28.43 -4.56
CA MET A 8 -11.18 -28.19 -4.83
C MET A 8 -11.34 -26.77 -5.38
N PRO A 9 -11.02 -26.51 -6.65
CA PRO A 9 -10.97 -25.14 -7.20
C PRO A 9 -12.31 -24.40 -7.15
N GLU A 10 -13.42 -25.14 -7.20
CA GLU A 10 -14.77 -24.59 -7.22
C GLU A 10 -15.70 -25.31 -6.25
N ALA A 11 -16.68 -24.60 -5.72
CA ALA A 11 -17.78 -25.14 -4.93
C ALA A 11 -19.09 -24.41 -5.24
N GLN A 12 -20.23 -25.06 -5.00
CA GLN A 12 -21.55 -24.45 -5.18
C GLN A 12 -22.04 -23.78 -3.90
N ALA A 13 -21.67 -24.30 -2.73
CA ALA A 13 -22.13 -23.80 -1.44
C ALA A 13 -21.05 -23.95 -0.36
N ILE A 14 -21.16 -23.10 0.65
CA ILE A 14 -20.30 -23.06 1.83
C ILE A 14 -21.17 -23.01 3.10
N ALA A 15 -20.82 -23.79 4.11
CA ALA A 15 -21.41 -23.70 5.44
C ALA A 15 -20.39 -23.12 6.42
N MET A 16 -20.85 -22.18 7.23
CA MET A 16 -20.04 -21.50 8.26
C MET A 16 -20.68 -21.71 9.63
N LYS A 17 -19.86 -21.93 10.65
CA LYS A 17 -20.31 -22.02 12.05
C LYS A 17 -19.35 -21.26 12.93
N GLY A 18 -19.85 -20.25 13.64
CA GLY A 18 -18.98 -19.28 14.30
C GLY A 18 -18.10 -18.60 13.25
N ASP A 19 -16.81 -18.58 13.49
CA ASP A 19 -15.81 -17.93 12.63
C ASP A 19 -15.14 -18.90 11.62
N ARG A 20 -15.61 -20.16 11.50
CA ARG A 20 -14.97 -21.19 10.68
C ARG A 20 -15.87 -21.72 9.57
N ILE A 21 -15.22 -22.11 8.48
CA ILE A 21 -15.81 -22.91 7.40
C ILE A 21 -15.94 -24.35 7.91
N VAL A 22 -17.16 -24.88 7.95
CA VAL A 22 -17.45 -26.24 8.43
C VAL A 22 -17.90 -27.18 7.32
N GLY A 23 -18.23 -26.65 6.15
CA GLY A 23 -18.60 -27.42 4.97
C GLY A 23 -18.38 -26.63 3.68
N LEU A 24 -17.95 -27.33 2.63
CA LEU A 24 -17.73 -26.79 1.29
C LEU A 24 -18.02 -27.90 0.28
N GLY A 25 -18.73 -27.63 -0.80
CA GLY A 25 -19.08 -28.63 -1.80
C GLY A 25 -20.28 -28.26 -2.64
N SER A 26 -21.04 -29.29 -3.08
CA SER A 26 -22.29 -29.07 -3.81
C SER A 26 -23.38 -28.50 -2.89
N SER A 27 -24.39 -27.83 -3.49
CA SER A 27 -25.54 -27.33 -2.73
C SER A 27 -26.28 -28.48 -2.01
N ALA A 28 -26.29 -29.68 -2.56
CA ALA A 28 -26.90 -30.85 -1.95
C ALA A 28 -26.15 -31.30 -0.69
N ASP A 29 -24.81 -31.36 -0.75
CA ASP A 29 -23.97 -31.77 0.38
C ASP A 29 -24.05 -30.80 1.55
N ILE A 30 -24.19 -29.49 1.24
CA ILE A 30 -24.20 -28.45 2.25
C ILE A 30 -25.55 -28.31 2.96
N ARG A 31 -26.65 -28.80 2.37
CA ARG A 31 -27.99 -28.77 3.00
C ARG A 31 -28.03 -29.42 4.37
N ARG A 32 -27.18 -30.39 4.65
CA ARG A 32 -27.11 -31.07 5.97
C ARG A 32 -26.73 -30.14 7.12
N TYR A 33 -26.15 -28.98 6.82
CA TYR A 33 -25.80 -27.95 7.83
C TYR A 33 -26.93 -26.95 8.09
N VAL A 34 -28.03 -27.00 7.33
CA VAL A 34 -29.18 -26.11 7.49
C VAL A 34 -30.08 -26.62 8.61
N GLY A 35 -30.18 -25.87 9.67
CA GLY A 35 -31.08 -26.07 10.81
C GLY A 35 -32.00 -24.87 11.02
N PRO A 36 -32.89 -24.93 12.03
CA PRO A 36 -33.90 -23.88 12.28
C PRO A 36 -33.33 -22.47 12.49
N ALA A 37 -32.09 -22.35 12.98
CA ALA A 37 -31.41 -21.08 13.23
C ALA A 37 -30.41 -20.71 12.12
N THR A 38 -30.33 -21.47 11.05
CA THR A 38 -29.37 -21.20 9.97
C THR A 38 -29.90 -20.13 9.04
N GLN A 39 -29.13 -19.06 8.88
CA GLN A 39 -29.36 -18.07 7.83
C GLN A 39 -28.84 -18.62 6.50
N VAL A 40 -29.71 -18.78 5.53
CA VAL A 40 -29.35 -19.19 4.16
C VAL A 40 -29.35 -17.95 3.27
N ILE A 41 -28.25 -17.76 2.52
CA ILE A 41 -28.08 -16.67 1.58
C ILE A 41 -27.92 -17.26 0.18
N ASP A 42 -28.90 -17.01 -0.68
CA ASP A 42 -28.80 -17.34 -2.11
C ASP A 42 -28.04 -16.20 -2.81
N LEU A 43 -26.95 -16.55 -3.47
CA LEU A 43 -26.13 -15.59 -4.20
C LEU A 43 -26.62 -15.33 -5.64
N HIS A 44 -27.65 -16.04 -6.10
CA HIS A 44 -28.25 -15.87 -7.45
C HIS A 44 -27.19 -15.82 -8.57
N GLY A 45 -26.18 -16.68 -8.52
CA GLY A 45 -25.09 -16.73 -9.51
C GLY A 45 -23.96 -15.73 -9.31
N GLN A 46 -24.02 -14.90 -8.28
CA GLN A 46 -22.91 -13.98 -7.91
C GLN A 46 -21.67 -14.78 -7.45
N LEU A 47 -20.49 -14.19 -7.65
CA LEU A 47 -19.23 -14.83 -7.35
C LEU A 47 -18.85 -14.66 -5.87
N ALA A 48 -18.65 -15.77 -5.16
CA ALA A 48 -17.97 -15.77 -3.87
C ALA A 48 -16.50 -16.24 -4.03
N VAL A 49 -15.60 -15.52 -3.39
CA VAL A 49 -14.15 -15.80 -3.34
C VAL A 49 -13.66 -15.75 -1.89
N PRO A 50 -12.46 -16.28 -1.57
CA PRO A 50 -11.85 -16.01 -0.27
C PRO A 50 -11.82 -14.52 0.00
N GLY A 51 -11.95 -14.12 1.24
CA GLY A 51 -11.86 -12.72 1.61
C GLY A 51 -10.63 -12.06 1.01
N LEU A 52 -10.86 -10.95 0.29
CA LEU A 52 -9.77 -10.22 -0.36
C LEU A 52 -8.84 -9.61 0.69
N THR A 53 -7.57 -9.64 0.39
CA THR A 53 -6.52 -9.06 1.23
C THR A 53 -5.82 -7.94 0.48
N ASP A 54 -5.76 -6.75 1.07
CA ASP A 54 -4.80 -5.75 0.62
C ASP A 54 -3.42 -6.12 1.16
N GLY A 55 -2.52 -6.52 0.26
CA GLY A 55 -1.19 -7.03 0.61
C GLY A 55 -0.18 -5.95 1.00
N HIS A 56 -0.50 -4.68 0.80
CA HIS A 56 0.31 -3.52 1.18
C HIS A 56 -0.52 -2.24 1.11
N GLY A 57 -0.65 -1.56 2.21
CA GLY A 57 -1.25 -0.24 2.28
C GLY A 57 -1.01 0.41 3.65
N HIS A 58 -1.55 1.61 3.85
CA HIS A 58 -1.40 2.40 5.07
C HIS A 58 -2.76 2.58 5.73
N PHE A 59 -3.10 1.67 6.64
CA PHE A 59 -4.47 1.55 7.16
C PHE A 59 -4.98 2.84 7.84
N LEU A 60 -4.15 3.47 8.68
CA LEU A 60 -4.47 4.78 9.25
C LEU A 60 -4.66 5.83 8.15
N GLY A 61 -3.79 5.83 7.15
CA GLY A 61 -3.81 6.76 6.03
C GLY A 61 -5.08 6.66 5.17
N VAL A 62 -5.66 5.46 5.05
CA VAL A 62 -6.97 5.27 4.36
C VAL A 62 -8.06 6.10 5.02
N GLY A 63 -8.11 6.10 6.34
CA GLY A 63 -9.10 6.90 7.06
C GLY A 63 -8.76 8.39 7.12
N GLU A 64 -7.47 8.73 7.26
CA GLU A 64 -7.03 10.13 7.23
C GLU A 64 -7.37 10.79 5.90
N ALA A 65 -7.23 10.09 4.78
CA ALA A 65 -7.59 10.59 3.45
C ALA A 65 -9.08 10.96 3.31
N GLN A 66 -9.95 10.40 4.16
CA GLN A 66 -11.37 10.79 4.21
C GLN A 66 -11.63 12.02 5.10
N LEU A 67 -10.67 12.39 5.95
CA LEU A 67 -10.73 13.55 6.84
C LEU A 67 -10.02 14.77 6.25
N ASP A 68 -9.09 14.55 5.31
CA ASP A 68 -8.28 15.58 4.67
C ASP A 68 -8.88 16.03 3.32
N LEU A 69 -8.37 17.11 2.74
CA LEU A 69 -8.70 17.52 1.37
C LEU A 69 -8.27 16.43 0.38
N ASN A 70 -9.23 15.82 -0.29
CA ASN A 70 -8.95 14.85 -1.33
C ASN A 70 -8.57 15.55 -2.65
N LEU A 71 -7.29 15.48 -3.02
CA LEU A 71 -6.72 16.12 -4.20
C LEU A 71 -6.52 15.12 -5.37
N MET A 72 -6.93 13.86 -5.23
CA MET A 72 -6.68 12.79 -6.21
C MET A 72 -7.25 13.07 -7.60
N SER A 73 -8.36 13.78 -7.69
CA SER A 73 -9.03 14.12 -8.95
C SER A 73 -8.61 15.45 -9.56
N THR A 74 -7.70 16.20 -8.91
CA THR A 74 -7.29 17.52 -9.40
C THR A 74 -6.42 17.41 -10.66
N THR A 75 -6.71 18.23 -11.65
CA THR A 75 -6.03 18.28 -12.93
C THR A 75 -5.26 19.58 -13.18
N SER A 76 -5.18 20.45 -12.15
CA SER A 76 -4.35 21.65 -12.18
C SER A 76 -3.98 22.11 -10.77
N TRP A 77 -2.90 22.88 -10.69
CA TRP A 77 -2.51 23.52 -9.44
C TRP A 77 -3.54 24.55 -8.96
N ASP A 78 -4.18 25.28 -9.89
CA ASP A 78 -5.20 26.28 -9.54
C ASP A 78 -6.43 25.66 -8.87
N GLN A 79 -6.83 24.46 -9.27
CA GLN A 79 -7.88 23.72 -8.57
C GLN A 79 -7.50 23.43 -7.13
N ILE A 80 -6.26 23.02 -6.88
CA ILE A 80 -5.73 22.76 -5.53
C ILE A 80 -5.77 24.05 -4.68
N VAL A 81 -5.28 25.16 -5.23
CA VAL A 81 -5.33 26.47 -4.55
C VAL A 81 -6.76 26.88 -4.22
N ALA A 82 -7.71 26.67 -5.16
CA ALA A 82 -9.13 26.97 -4.93
C ALA A 82 -9.74 26.10 -3.82
N MET A 83 -9.37 24.81 -3.73
CA MET A 83 -9.81 23.92 -2.66
C MET A 83 -9.26 24.35 -1.30
N VAL A 84 -7.99 24.73 -1.23
CA VAL A 84 -7.39 25.29 -0.01
C VAL A 84 -8.10 26.57 0.39
N ALA A 85 -8.33 27.52 -0.55
CA ALA A 85 -9.05 28.76 -0.31
C ALA A 85 -10.47 28.52 0.27
N GLN A 86 -11.15 27.48 -0.20
CA GLN A 86 -12.46 27.12 0.34
C GLN A 86 -12.38 26.60 1.79
N SER A 87 -11.36 25.76 2.10
CA SER A 87 -11.15 25.24 3.46
C SER A 87 -10.80 26.31 4.46
N VAL A 88 -9.99 27.29 4.05
CA VAL A 88 -9.59 28.43 4.90
C VAL A 88 -10.81 29.23 5.38
N LYS A 89 -11.91 29.30 4.61
CA LYS A 89 -13.13 30.06 5.01
C LYS A 89 -13.77 29.55 6.30
N THR A 90 -13.59 28.28 6.62
CA THR A 90 -14.15 27.65 7.83
C THR A 90 -13.13 27.33 8.89
N ALA A 91 -11.83 27.38 8.55
CA ALA A 91 -10.75 27.11 9.47
C ALA A 91 -10.46 28.31 10.40
N LYS A 92 -10.06 28.01 11.62
CA LYS A 92 -9.59 29.04 12.56
C LYS A 92 -8.16 29.46 12.19
N PRO A 93 -7.76 30.73 12.47
CA PRO A 93 -6.36 31.14 12.32
C PRO A 93 -5.41 30.19 13.07
N GLY A 94 -4.33 29.75 12.41
CA GLY A 94 -3.38 28.77 12.95
C GLY A 94 -3.79 27.31 12.78
N GLU A 95 -5.04 27.01 12.42
CA GLU A 95 -5.48 25.65 12.12
C GLU A 95 -4.84 25.14 10.82
N TRP A 96 -4.32 23.93 10.86
CA TRP A 96 -3.70 23.29 9.71
C TRP A 96 -4.72 22.91 8.64
N ILE A 97 -4.43 23.28 7.40
CA ILE A 97 -5.12 22.75 6.21
C ILE A 97 -4.28 21.60 5.68
N VAL A 98 -4.86 20.40 5.72
CA VAL A 98 -4.20 19.18 5.29
C VAL A 98 -4.88 18.63 4.06
N GLY A 99 -4.11 18.24 3.07
CA GLY A 99 -4.62 17.61 1.86
C GLY A 99 -3.69 16.52 1.35
N ARG A 100 -4.22 15.62 0.50
CA ARG A 100 -3.46 14.52 -0.08
C ARG A 100 -3.93 14.20 -1.49
N GLY A 101 -3.00 13.75 -2.34
CA GLY A 101 -3.33 13.13 -3.60
C GLY A 101 -3.02 13.94 -4.84
N TRP A 102 -2.41 15.13 -4.72
CA TRP A 102 -1.95 15.86 -5.89
C TRP A 102 -0.81 15.12 -6.60
N HIS A 103 -0.76 15.29 -7.95
CA HIS A 103 0.28 14.66 -8.76
C HIS A 103 0.50 15.52 -10.02
N GLN A 104 1.71 16.04 -10.21
CA GLN A 104 2.04 16.97 -11.29
C GLN A 104 1.86 16.36 -12.70
N GLU A 105 2.03 15.04 -12.84
CA GLU A 105 1.83 14.36 -14.13
C GLU A 105 0.34 14.22 -14.54
N LYS A 106 -0.58 14.53 -13.62
CA LYS A 106 -2.02 14.60 -13.91
C LYS A 106 -2.48 15.98 -14.36
N TRP A 107 -1.59 17.00 -14.26
CA TRP A 107 -1.97 18.38 -14.57
C TRP A 107 -1.98 18.63 -16.08
N THR A 108 -3.01 19.32 -16.54
CA THR A 108 -3.19 19.69 -17.96
C THR A 108 -2.28 20.84 -18.41
N SER A 109 -1.70 21.57 -17.45
CA SER A 109 -0.75 22.65 -17.70
C SER A 109 0.27 22.74 -16.56
N ARG A 110 1.50 23.11 -16.88
CA ARG A 110 2.51 23.41 -15.87
C ARG A 110 2.17 24.71 -15.12
N PRO A 111 2.25 24.73 -13.77
CA PRO A 111 2.01 25.95 -12.99
C PRO A 111 3.03 27.03 -13.33
N GLN A 112 2.67 28.30 -13.10
CA GLN A 112 3.57 29.43 -13.28
C GLN A 112 3.49 30.35 -12.03
N PRO A 113 4.62 30.78 -11.46
CA PRO A 113 5.99 30.32 -11.74
C PRO A 113 6.22 28.86 -11.31
N ASN A 114 7.26 28.23 -11.85
CA ASN A 114 7.61 26.88 -11.45
C ASN A 114 9.13 26.67 -11.36
N VAL A 115 9.52 25.66 -10.57
CA VAL A 115 10.87 25.11 -10.50
C VAL A 115 10.79 23.61 -10.77
N GLU A 116 11.52 23.11 -11.73
CA GLU A 116 11.45 21.69 -12.16
C GLU A 116 10.02 21.18 -12.51
N GLY A 117 9.12 22.08 -12.91
CA GLY A 117 7.72 21.78 -13.21
C GLY A 117 6.78 21.83 -11.99
N PHE A 118 7.28 22.05 -10.80
CA PHE A 118 6.50 22.22 -9.57
C PHE A 118 6.22 23.70 -9.29
N PRO A 119 5.06 24.04 -8.71
CA PRO A 119 4.71 25.42 -8.36
C PRO A 119 5.65 25.98 -7.29
N THR A 120 5.56 27.29 -7.02
CA THR A 120 6.06 27.92 -5.80
C THR A 120 4.93 28.14 -4.81
N HIS A 121 5.26 28.34 -3.53
CA HIS A 121 4.26 28.48 -2.46
C HIS A 121 3.41 29.76 -2.53
N ALA A 122 3.79 30.75 -3.35
CA ALA A 122 3.18 32.08 -3.36
C ALA A 122 1.65 32.08 -3.57
N SER A 123 1.12 31.19 -4.41
CA SER A 123 -0.33 31.09 -4.65
C SER A 123 -1.09 30.52 -3.45
N LEU A 124 -0.47 29.61 -2.68
CA LEU A 124 -1.04 29.12 -1.42
C LEU A 124 -0.98 30.19 -0.34
N ASP A 125 0.12 30.93 -0.25
CA ASP A 125 0.28 32.02 0.73
C ASP A 125 -0.82 33.07 0.57
N ALA A 126 -1.14 33.41 -0.68
CA ALA A 126 -2.17 34.41 -0.99
C ALA A 126 -3.56 34.00 -0.47
N VAL A 127 -3.89 32.70 -0.45
CA VAL A 127 -5.21 32.21 -0.01
C VAL A 127 -5.23 31.70 1.43
N SER A 128 -4.06 31.47 2.05
CA SER A 128 -3.94 30.90 3.40
C SER A 128 -2.90 31.62 4.27
N PRO A 129 -2.94 32.97 4.38
CA PRO A 129 -1.88 33.73 5.05
C PRO A 129 -1.77 33.42 6.55
N ASN A 130 -2.87 33.00 7.19
CA ASN A 130 -2.95 32.74 8.62
C ASN A 130 -3.01 31.24 8.97
N ASN A 131 -3.08 30.37 7.98
CA ASN A 131 -3.23 28.92 8.17
C ASN A 131 -2.04 28.18 7.56
N PRO A 132 -1.33 27.35 8.34
CA PRO A 132 -0.32 26.48 7.77
C PRO A 132 -0.99 25.42 6.86
N VAL A 133 -0.40 25.20 5.68
CA VAL A 133 -0.90 24.25 4.68
C VAL A 133 0.14 23.18 4.45
N VAL A 134 -0.27 21.91 4.44
CA VAL A 134 0.53 20.78 4.00
C VAL A 134 -0.28 19.88 3.07
N LEU A 135 0.23 19.70 1.87
CA LEU A 135 -0.41 18.90 0.81
C LEU A 135 0.52 17.75 0.44
N THR A 136 0.15 16.53 0.81
CA THR A 136 0.95 15.34 0.52
C THR A 136 0.73 14.90 -0.92
N HIS A 137 1.81 14.63 -1.64
CA HIS A 137 1.78 14.07 -2.99
C HIS A 137 1.07 12.70 -2.99
N ALA A 138 0.47 12.30 -4.12
CA ALA A 138 -0.22 11.03 -4.25
C ALA A 138 0.64 9.83 -3.80
N SER A 139 1.91 9.80 -4.21
CA SER A 139 2.87 8.74 -3.81
C SER A 139 3.22 8.71 -2.32
N GLY A 140 2.91 9.76 -1.55
CA GLY A 140 3.39 9.90 -0.16
C GLY A 140 4.84 10.36 -0.01
N HIS A 141 5.60 10.46 -1.11
CA HIS A 141 7.04 10.73 -1.13
C HIS A 141 7.42 12.21 -1.35
N ALA A 142 6.45 13.11 -1.32
CA ALA A 142 6.68 14.56 -1.31
C ALA A 142 5.55 15.27 -0.57
N SER A 143 5.86 16.45 -0.04
CA SER A 143 4.87 17.35 0.54
C SER A 143 5.06 18.75 -0.04
N PHE A 144 3.96 19.44 -0.27
CA PHE A 144 3.96 20.85 -0.64
C PHE A 144 3.42 21.68 0.52
N VAL A 145 4.15 22.72 0.92
CA VAL A 145 3.82 23.57 2.07
C VAL A 145 3.78 25.04 1.70
N ASN A 146 2.96 25.81 2.39
CA ASN A 146 2.94 27.28 2.25
C ASN A 146 3.98 27.94 3.19
N ALA A 147 4.17 29.26 3.04
CA ALA A 147 5.09 30.04 3.87
C ALA A 147 4.76 29.91 5.37
N LYS A 148 3.47 29.89 5.74
CA LYS A 148 3.05 29.75 7.14
C LYS A 148 3.43 28.40 7.74
N ALA A 149 3.31 27.31 6.98
CA ALA A 149 3.77 25.99 7.41
C ALA A 149 5.30 25.93 7.55
N MET A 150 6.05 26.55 6.64
CA MET A 150 7.51 26.68 6.74
C MET A 150 7.91 27.48 7.98
N GLU A 151 7.26 28.60 8.23
CA GLU A 151 7.48 29.43 9.43
C GLU A 151 7.31 28.62 10.72
N VAL A 152 6.16 27.95 10.88
CA VAL A 152 5.85 27.12 12.07
C VAL A 152 6.84 25.97 12.22
N SER A 153 7.33 25.42 11.11
CA SER A 153 8.26 24.29 11.10
C SER A 153 9.74 24.72 11.23
N GLY A 154 10.05 26.01 11.14
CA GLY A 154 11.40 26.54 11.17
C GLY A 154 12.20 26.25 9.89
N ILE A 155 11.51 26.07 8.75
CA ILE A 155 12.14 25.84 7.44
C ILE A 155 12.46 27.20 6.82
N THR A 156 13.74 27.44 6.54
CA THR A 156 14.26 28.70 6.00
C THR A 156 15.27 28.42 4.90
N LYS A 157 15.75 29.46 4.23
CA LYS A 157 16.84 29.36 3.25
C LYS A 157 18.13 28.71 3.80
N SER A 158 18.36 28.78 5.11
CA SER A 158 19.54 28.19 5.76
C SER A 158 19.30 26.76 6.26
N THR A 159 18.10 26.21 6.09
CA THR A 159 17.77 24.85 6.52
C THR A 159 18.47 23.85 5.58
N PRO A 160 19.37 23.00 6.09
CA PRO A 160 20.06 22.05 5.23
C PRO A 160 19.12 20.94 4.78
N ASN A 161 19.38 20.40 3.60
CA ASN A 161 18.73 19.17 3.16
C ASN A 161 18.98 18.04 4.17
N PRO A 162 17.94 17.38 4.68
CA PRO A 162 18.14 16.20 5.50
C PRO A 162 18.69 15.05 4.64
N ARG A 163 19.38 14.12 5.27
CA ARG A 163 19.85 12.95 4.56
C ARG A 163 18.69 12.18 3.92
N GLY A 164 18.80 11.89 2.63
CA GLY A 164 17.76 11.20 1.88
C GLY A 164 16.53 12.03 1.59
N GLY A 165 16.62 13.35 1.66
CA GLY A 165 15.56 14.29 1.31
C GLY A 165 16.10 15.55 0.68
N GLU A 166 15.21 16.29 0.03
CA GLU A 166 15.52 17.55 -0.67
C GLU A 166 14.45 18.60 -0.39
N ILE A 167 14.90 19.78 -0.01
CA ILE A 167 14.11 21.01 -0.02
C ILE A 167 14.34 21.62 -1.39
N LEU A 168 13.32 21.66 -2.25
CA LEU A 168 13.46 22.28 -3.56
C LEU A 168 13.57 23.79 -3.42
N GLU A 169 14.64 24.36 -3.96
CA GLU A 169 14.94 25.79 -3.90
C GLU A 169 14.79 26.46 -5.26
N ASP A 170 14.47 27.75 -5.25
CA ASP A 170 14.50 28.60 -6.44
C ASP A 170 15.95 29.04 -6.79
N ALA A 171 16.12 29.75 -7.90
CA ALA A 171 17.42 30.25 -8.35
C ALA A 171 18.12 31.18 -7.35
N SER A 172 17.39 31.72 -6.38
CA SER A 172 17.90 32.59 -5.29
C SER A 172 18.21 31.80 -4.02
N GLY A 173 17.98 30.47 -4.01
CA GLY A 173 18.19 29.60 -2.86
C GLY A 173 17.07 29.69 -1.82
N HIS A 174 15.87 30.14 -2.18
CA HIS A 174 14.71 30.11 -1.27
C HIS A 174 13.90 28.84 -1.48
N PRO A 175 13.43 28.20 -0.39
CA PRO A 175 12.54 27.06 -0.49
C PRO A 175 11.29 27.39 -1.31
N THR A 176 10.96 26.54 -2.27
CA THR A 176 9.77 26.71 -3.12
C THR A 176 8.49 26.27 -2.44
N GLY A 177 8.58 25.52 -1.34
CA GLY A 177 7.50 24.86 -0.64
C GLY A 177 7.44 23.34 -0.94
N LEU A 178 8.18 22.83 -1.93
CA LEU A 178 8.26 21.39 -2.20
C LEU A 178 9.34 20.75 -1.34
N LEU A 179 8.94 19.72 -0.61
CA LEU A 179 9.78 18.90 0.27
C LEU A 179 9.72 17.46 -0.23
N ARG A 180 10.84 16.89 -0.69
CA ARG A 180 10.94 15.52 -1.21
C ARG A 180 11.44 14.58 -0.13
N GLU A 181 10.89 13.38 -0.11
CA GLU A 181 11.27 12.23 0.73
C GLU A 181 11.39 12.64 2.22
N THR A 182 12.54 12.38 2.85
CA THR A 182 12.74 12.67 4.29
C THR A 182 12.60 14.15 4.64
N ALA A 183 12.69 15.06 3.67
CA ALA A 183 12.46 16.49 3.91
C ALA A 183 11.00 16.78 4.30
N SER A 184 10.03 15.97 3.88
CA SER A 184 8.64 16.06 4.36
C SER A 184 8.52 15.93 5.88
N GLY A 185 9.44 15.23 6.53
CA GLY A 185 9.53 15.08 7.98
C GLY A 185 9.97 16.35 8.74
N LEU A 186 10.42 17.40 8.04
CA LEU A 186 10.71 18.71 8.65
C LEU A 186 9.44 19.46 9.05
N VAL A 187 8.29 19.11 8.48
CA VAL A 187 7.00 19.74 8.80
C VAL A 187 6.57 19.35 10.22
N ARG A 188 6.47 20.33 11.09
CA ARG A 188 6.08 20.16 12.49
C ARG A 188 4.60 20.47 12.65
N ARG A 189 3.80 19.42 12.75
CA ARG A 189 2.41 19.53 13.19
C ARG A 189 2.35 19.13 14.67
N GLU A 190 1.71 19.94 15.51
CA GLU A 190 1.49 19.57 16.90
C GLU A 190 0.61 18.31 16.96
N GLY A 191 0.96 17.43 17.88
CA GLY A 191 0.53 16.08 18.17
C GLY A 191 -0.72 15.50 17.51
N SER A 192 -0.68 14.21 17.20
CA SER A 192 -1.88 13.49 16.75
C SER A 192 -2.94 13.49 17.86
N ASP A 193 -4.09 14.08 17.59
CA ASP A 193 -5.28 13.94 18.41
C ASP A 193 -5.72 12.45 18.39
N GLU A 194 -5.73 11.78 19.54
CA GLU A 194 -6.17 10.39 19.63
C GLU A 194 -7.59 10.22 19.08
N ALA A 195 -8.47 11.19 19.30
CA ALA A 195 -9.84 11.17 18.79
C ALA A 195 -9.85 11.18 17.25
N ARG A 196 -8.98 11.98 16.61
CA ARG A 196 -8.83 12.00 15.15
C ARG A 196 -8.24 10.69 14.64
N THR A 197 -7.20 10.16 15.29
CA THR A 197 -6.59 8.87 14.92
C THR A 197 -7.61 7.74 15.04
N ARG A 198 -8.39 7.71 16.12
CA ARG A 198 -9.47 6.75 16.33
C ARG A 198 -10.52 6.84 15.21
N ARG A 199 -10.94 8.06 14.87
CA ARG A 199 -11.91 8.28 13.80
C ARG A 199 -11.37 7.83 12.44
N ALA A 200 -10.10 8.09 12.15
CA ALA A 200 -9.46 7.63 10.93
C ALA A 200 -9.40 6.09 10.86
N LEU A 201 -8.99 5.40 11.93
CA LEU A 201 -8.97 3.93 11.96
C LEU A 201 -10.37 3.32 11.76
N GLU A 202 -11.40 3.94 12.34
CA GLU A 202 -12.81 3.53 12.13
C GLU A 202 -13.24 3.70 10.67
N LEU A 203 -12.91 4.84 10.05
CA LEU A 203 -13.20 5.11 8.64
C LEU A 203 -12.44 4.15 7.73
N GLY A 204 -11.15 3.90 8.00
CA GLY A 204 -10.35 2.92 7.26
C GLY A 204 -10.95 1.51 7.31
N SER A 205 -11.47 1.08 8.49
CA SER A 205 -12.15 -0.21 8.62
C SER A 205 -13.44 -0.28 7.81
N LYS A 206 -14.26 0.76 7.84
CA LYS A 206 -15.50 0.85 7.06
C LYS A 206 -15.22 0.84 5.56
N GLU A 207 -14.22 1.60 5.12
CA GLU A 207 -13.81 1.63 3.72
C GLU A 207 -13.35 0.24 3.25
N ALA A 208 -12.43 -0.40 3.97
CA ALA A 208 -11.95 -1.74 3.63
C ALA A 208 -13.10 -2.75 3.48
N LEU A 209 -14.01 -2.79 4.44
CA LEU A 209 -15.17 -3.67 4.39
C LEU A 209 -16.10 -3.36 3.22
N SER A 210 -16.31 -2.09 2.89
CA SER A 210 -17.16 -1.68 1.76
C SER A 210 -16.60 -2.10 0.41
N LYS A 211 -15.27 -2.25 0.34
CA LYS A 211 -14.50 -2.69 -0.84
C LYS A 211 -14.22 -4.19 -0.86
N GLY A 212 -14.81 -4.97 0.04
CA GLY A 212 -14.62 -6.43 0.08
C GLY A 212 -13.30 -6.89 0.70
N VAL A 213 -12.53 -5.98 1.25
CA VAL A 213 -11.25 -6.30 1.91
C VAL A 213 -11.54 -6.81 3.31
N THR A 214 -11.23 -8.08 3.56
CA THR A 214 -11.41 -8.75 4.86
C THR A 214 -10.15 -8.71 5.71
N SER A 215 -8.99 -8.54 5.06
CA SER A 215 -7.68 -8.48 5.70
C SER A 215 -6.82 -7.38 5.06
N PHE A 216 -6.05 -6.65 5.86
CA PHE A 216 -5.24 -5.54 5.42
C PHE A 216 -3.82 -5.63 6.02
N GLN A 217 -2.79 -5.55 5.17
CA GLN A 217 -1.40 -5.55 5.59
C GLN A 217 -0.89 -4.11 5.68
N ASP A 218 -0.81 -3.61 6.92
CA ASP A 218 -0.46 -2.22 7.21
C ASP A 218 1.06 -2.02 7.17
N ALA A 219 1.50 -1.18 6.25
CA ALA A 219 2.90 -0.98 5.88
C ALA A 219 3.63 0.06 6.75
N GLY A 220 3.45 -0.02 8.05
CA GLY A 220 4.27 0.71 9.00
C GLY A 220 3.51 1.59 9.96
N SER A 221 3.11 1.04 11.09
CA SER A 221 2.48 1.77 12.19
C SER A 221 3.45 2.04 13.34
N SER A 222 3.17 3.12 14.09
CA SER A 222 3.82 3.41 15.37
C SER A 222 3.31 2.47 16.47
N PHE A 223 4.05 2.32 17.56
CA PHE A 223 3.58 1.55 18.72
C PHE A 223 2.26 2.08 19.28
N ALA A 224 2.11 3.39 19.40
CA ALA A 224 0.87 4.01 19.86
C ALA A 224 -0.32 3.69 18.94
N THR A 225 -0.09 3.68 17.62
CA THR A 225 -1.12 3.30 16.65
C THR A 225 -1.50 1.82 16.78
N ILE A 226 -0.51 0.93 16.98
CA ILE A 226 -0.75 -0.51 17.21
C ILE A 226 -1.56 -0.73 18.48
N ASP A 227 -1.22 -0.04 19.57
CA ASP A 227 -1.98 -0.12 20.83
C ASP A 227 -3.42 0.36 20.67
N LEU A 228 -3.62 1.44 19.91
CA LEU A 228 -4.95 1.95 19.62
C LEU A 228 -5.75 0.99 18.72
N MET A 229 -5.13 0.40 17.69
CA MET A 229 -5.75 -0.64 16.86
C MET A 229 -6.21 -1.82 17.74
N LYS A 230 -5.35 -2.30 18.63
CA LYS A 230 -5.67 -3.38 19.56
C LYS A 230 -6.89 -3.04 20.42
N LYS A 231 -6.89 -1.86 21.06
CA LYS A 231 -8.02 -1.37 21.86
C LYS A 231 -9.31 -1.29 21.05
N MET A 232 -9.25 -0.76 19.83
CA MET A 232 -10.44 -0.62 18.96
C MET A 232 -10.96 -1.96 18.43
N ILE A 233 -10.10 -2.97 18.27
CA ILE A 233 -10.50 -4.34 17.97
C ILE A 233 -11.28 -4.93 19.14
N ASP A 234 -10.79 -4.76 20.38
CA ASP A 234 -11.48 -5.22 21.59
C ASP A 234 -12.85 -4.56 21.78
N GLU A 235 -12.97 -3.30 21.38
CA GLU A 235 -14.22 -2.54 21.38
C GLU A 235 -15.16 -2.91 20.21
N GLY A 236 -14.70 -3.70 19.22
CA GLY A 236 -15.47 -4.05 18.03
C GLY A 236 -15.58 -2.95 16.97
N ASN A 237 -14.74 -1.92 17.05
CA ASN A 237 -14.75 -0.76 16.13
C ASN A 237 -13.90 -1.00 14.86
N ILE A 238 -13.04 -2.02 14.85
CA ILE A 238 -12.30 -2.48 13.67
C ILE A 238 -12.75 -3.91 13.35
N GLY A 239 -13.42 -4.07 12.21
CA GLY A 239 -13.94 -5.37 11.77
C GLY A 239 -13.05 -6.09 10.78
N VAL A 240 -12.17 -5.37 10.07
CA VAL A 240 -11.17 -5.94 9.17
C VAL A 240 -10.02 -6.54 9.97
N ARG A 241 -9.40 -7.62 9.44
CA ARG A 241 -8.21 -8.20 10.08
C ARG A 241 -6.97 -7.43 9.68
N LEU A 242 -6.09 -7.13 10.63
CA LEU A 242 -4.88 -6.35 10.44
C LEU A 242 -3.62 -7.21 10.61
N TRP A 243 -2.70 -7.07 9.68
CA TRP A 243 -1.35 -7.56 9.81
C TRP A 243 -0.40 -6.36 9.74
N GLY A 244 0.25 -6.03 10.85
CA GLY A 244 0.99 -4.78 11.02
C GLY A 244 2.50 -4.95 10.92
N MET A 245 3.15 -3.94 10.34
CA MET A 245 4.59 -3.76 10.33
C MET A 245 4.96 -2.62 11.29
N ILE A 246 6.02 -2.80 12.09
CA ILE A 246 6.53 -1.77 13.00
C ILE A 246 7.33 -0.74 12.19
N GLY A 247 6.85 0.50 12.13
CA GLY A 247 7.48 1.64 11.45
C GLY A 247 8.46 2.44 12.31
N ALA A 248 8.64 2.10 13.59
CA ALA A 248 9.53 2.85 14.49
C ALA A 248 11.02 2.66 14.12
N PRO A 249 11.88 3.71 14.22
CA PRO A 249 13.32 3.60 14.02
C PRO A 249 13.96 2.52 14.89
N ASN A 250 15.10 1.94 14.44
CA ASN A 250 15.76 0.80 15.09
C ASN A 250 15.99 1.00 16.58
N GLN A 251 16.47 2.18 16.98
CA GLN A 251 16.75 2.50 18.40
C GLN A 251 15.49 2.43 19.27
N ARG A 252 14.34 2.85 18.76
CA ARG A 252 13.05 2.79 19.47
C ARG A 252 12.40 1.42 19.36
N ALA A 253 12.61 0.73 18.24
CA ALA A 253 12.04 -0.59 18.00
C ALA A 253 12.72 -1.67 18.85
N ALA A 254 14.05 -1.70 18.88
CA ALA A 254 14.84 -2.77 19.50
C ALA A 254 14.38 -3.18 20.91
N PRO A 255 14.17 -2.26 21.89
CA PRO A 255 13.75 -2.64 23.24
C PRO A 255 12.29 -3.13 23.32
N GLN A 256 11.48 -2.95 22.27
CA GLN A 256 10.05 -3.21 22.31
C GLN A 256 9.62 -4.41 21.43
N LEU A 257 10.50 -4.92 20.57
CA LEU A 257 10.14 -5.98 19.61
C LEU A 257 9.54 -7.20 20.29
N ALA A 258 10.11 -7.66 21.41
CA ALA A 258 9.60 -8.83 22.14
C ALA A 258 8.15 -8.62 22.62
N THR A 259 7.82 -7.42 23.09
CA THR A 259 6.47 -7.05 23.57
C THR A 259 5.47 -6.93 22.43
N TYR A 260 5.93 -6.40 21.29
CA TYR A 260 5.07 -6.13 20.12
C TYR A 260 5.07 -7.25 19.08
N ARG A 261 5.66 -8.41 19.39
CA ARG A 261 5.46 -9.61 18.58
C ARG A 261 4.10 -10.22 18.90
N ILE A 262 3.08 -9.75 18.22
CA ILE A 262 1.67 -10.13 18.42
C ILE A 262 1.28 -11.12 17.31
N ILE A 263 0.79 -12.31 17.69
CA ILE A 263 0.35 -13.33 16.74
C ILE A 263 -1.11 -13.68 17.04
N ASP A 264 -1.96 -13.59 16.00
CA ASP A 264 -3.37 -14.01 16.02
C ASP A 264 -4.21 -13.46 17.19
N TYR A 265 -3.90 -12.23 17.62
CA TYR A 265 -4.68 -11.58 18.68
C TYR A 265 -6.14 -11.42 18.28
N ALA A 266 -7.06 -11.55 19.27
CA ALA A 266 -8.50 -11.47 19.08
C ALA A 266 -8.99 -12.35 17.90
N ASN A 267 -8.56 -13.62 17.91
CA ASN A 267 -8.94 -14.60 16.88
C ASN A 267 -8.49 -14.20 15.47
N GLY A 268 -7.23 -13.77 15.38
CA GLY A 268 -6.58 -13.38 14.12
C GLY A 268 -6.99 -12.00 13.58
N HIS A 269 -7.57 -11.12 14.42
CA HIS A 269 -7.84 -9.74 14.01
C HIS A 269 -6.61 -8.84 14.04
N LEU A 270 -5.57 -9.18 14.80
CA LEU A 270 -4.31 -8.46 14.78
C LEU A 270 -3.13 -9.42 14.86
N THR A 271 -2.22 -9.26 13.91
CA THR A 271 -0.88 -9.85 13.94
C THR A 271 0.13 -8.73 13.68
N VAL A 272 1.18 -8.65 14.51
CA VAL A 272 2.31 -7.74 14.32
C VAL A 272 3.57 -8.59 14.39
N ARG A 273 4.21 -8.82 13.22
CA ARG A 273 5.41 -9.66 13.13
C ARG A 273 6.40 -9.20 12.07
N ALA A 274 6.32 -7.95 11.64
CA ALA A 274 7.23 -7.38 10.65
C ALA A 274 7.76 -6.02 11.07
N ILE A 275 8.93 -5.67 10.53
CA ILE A 275 9.57 -4.37 10.65
C ILE A 275 9.58 -3.74 9.27
N LYS A 276 9.06 -2.51 9.12
CA LYS A 276 9.09 -1.73 7.88
C LYS A 276 10.30 -0.80 7.86
N ARG A 277 10.99 -0.79 6.71
CA ARG A 277 12.08 0.17 6.41
C ARG A 277 11.93 0.70 4.99
N TYR A 278 12.65 1.77 4.70
CA TYR A 278 12.66 2.44 3.40
C TYR A 278 14.09 2.52 2.88
N MET A 279 14.35 2.02 1.68
CA MET A 279 15.67 2.12 1.03
C MET A 279 15.77 3.39 0.19
N ASP A 280 14.67 3.73 -0.50
CA ASP A 280 14.61 4.87 -1.42
C ASP A 280 13.23 5.53 -1.44
N GLY A 281 12.99 6.38 -2.42
CA GLY A 281 11.72 7.04 -2.66
C GLY A 281 11.02 6.58 -3.93
N ALA A 282 10.06 7.38 -4.43
CA ALA A 282 9.22 7.03 -5.58
C ALA A 282 9.82 7.48 -6.92
N LEU A 283 9.47 6.77 -8.02
CA LEU A 283 9.96 7.09 -9.36
C LEU A 283 9.41 8.43 -9.86
N GLY A 284 8.13 8.71 -9.65
CA GLY A 284 7.46 9.93 -10.14
C GLY A 284 8.07 11.21 -9.61
N SER A 285 8.49 11.24 -8.35
CA SER A 285 9.19 12.37 -7.69
C SER A 285 10.71 12.38 -7.95
N ARG A 286 11.24 11.41 -8.69
CA ARG A 286 12.69 11.14 -8.90
C ARG A 286 13.44 10.82 -7.62
N GLY A 287 12.74 10.23 -6.63
CA GLY A 287 13.32 9.71 -5.38
C GLY A 287 13.80 8.26 -5.46
N ALA A 288 13.32 7.47 -6.42
CA ALA A 288 13.75 6.09 -6.59
C ALA A 288 15.25 6.00 -6.90
N TRP A 289 15.98 5.16 -6.14
CA TRP A 289 17.44 5.06 -6.24
C TRP A 289 17.87 4.07 -7.32
N LEU A 290 18.47 4.62 -8.39
CA LEU A 290 18.76 3.91 -9.64
C LEU A 290 20.23 3.54 -9.76
N LEU A 291 20.51 2.48 -10.50
CA LEU A 291 21.88 2.06 -10.90
C LEU A 291 22.49 3.04 -11.91
N SER A 292 21.67 3.62 -12.78
CA SER A 292 22.05 4.62 -13.77
C SER A 292 21.19 5.86 -13.63
N PRO A 293 21.63 7.05 -14.03
CA PRO A 293 20.86 8.28 -13.93
C PRO A 293 19.48 8.20 -14.57
N TYR A 294 18.56 9.03 -14.08
CA TYR A 294 17.28 9.26 -14.76
C TYR A 294 17.49 9.74 -16.19
N SER A 295 16.69 9.22 -17.12
CA SER A 295 16.81 9.63 -18.53
C SER A 295 16.44 11.09 -18.76
N ASP A 296 15.49 11.60 -17.98
CA ASP A 296 15.02 12.99 -18.00
C ASP A 296 15.71 13.90 -16.97
N LYS A 297 16.61 13.37 -16.13
CA LYS A 297 17.47 14.12 -15.20
C LYS A 297 18.84 13.45 -15.08
N PRO A 298 19.74 13.64 -16.06
CA PRO A 298 21.01 12.91 -16.16
C PRO A 298 22.02 13.19 -15.04
N ASP A 299 21.79 14.19 -14.21
CA ASP A 299 22.58 14.56 -13.03
C ASP A 299 22.11 13.90 -11.73
N SER A 300 21.06 13.07 -11.79
CA SER A 300 20.48 12.41 -10.62
C SER A 300 20.31 10.91 -10.82
N VAL A 301 20.62 10.16 -9.77
CA VAL A 301 20.32 8.72 -9.63
C VAL A 301 19.24 8.46 -8.57
N GLY A 302 18.55 9.49 -8.11
CA GLY A 302 17.59 9.41 -7.01
C GLY A 302 18.22 9.48 -5.62
N LEU A 303 17.48 9.05 -4.60
CA LEU A 303 17.80 9.27 -3.20
C LEU A 303 17.80 7.94 -2.41
N ASN A 304 18.94 7.64 -1.76
CA ASN A 304 18.95 6.64 -0.70
C ASN A 304 18.41 7.26 0.60
N THR A 305 17.21 6.89 1.01
CA THR A 305 16.51 7.48 2.16
C THR A 305 17.00 6.97 3.51
N SER A 306 17.60 5.77 3.55
CA SER A 306 18.18 5.19 4.77
C SER A 306 19.59 4.67 4.54
N PRO A 307 20.53 4.88 5.49
CA PRO A 307 21.84 4.24 5.44
C PRO A 307 21.74 2.73 5.30
N LEU A 308 22.61 2.09 4.50
CA LEU A 308 22.68 0.62 4.38
C LEU A 308 22.91 -0.06 5.73
N GLN A 309 23.66 0.60 6.64
CA GLN A 309 23.87 0.11 8.00
C GLN A 309 22.57 0.06 8.81
N GLU A 310 21.65 1.01 8.62
CA GLU A 310 20.35 1.03 9.31
C GLU A 310 19.47 -0.14 8.86
N ILE A 311 19.44 -0.43 7.55
CA ILE A 311 18.72 -1.59 7.03
C ILE A 311 19.39 -2.90 7.48
N SER A 312 20.73 -2.96 7.50
CA SER A 312 21.48 -4.12 8.01
C SER A 312 21.24 -4.36 9.49
N GLU A 313 21.12 -3.30 10.30
CA GLU A 313 20.75 -3.41 11.71
C GLU A 313 19.30 -3.86 11.89
N ALA A 314 18.36 -3.37 11.06
CA ALA A 314 16.98 -3.87 11.05
C ALA A 314 16.93 -5.36 10.70
N ALA A 315 17.79 -5.83 9.76
CA ALA A 315 17.90 -7.25 9.43
C ALA A 315 18.39 -8.08 10.63
N ARG A 316 19.41 -7.60 11.35
CA ARG A 316 19.89 -8.24 12.57
C ARG A 316 18.80 -8.31 13.66
N LEU A 317 18.07 -7.22 13.87
CA LEU A 317 16.96 -7.16 14.83
C LEU A 317 15.82 -8.11 14.43
N ALA A 318 15.48 -8.19 13.16
CA ALA A 318 14.44 -9.07 12.65
C ALA A 318 14.80 -10.55 12.90
N ILE A 319 16.02 -10.97 12.56
CA ILE A 319 16.53 -12.33 12.84
C ILE A 319 16.48 -12.65 14.33
N ALA A 320 16.97 -11.73 15.17
CA ALA A 320 17.10 -11.96 16.61
C ALA A 320 15.73 -12.08 17.34
N ASN A 321 14.67 -11.51 16.77
CA ASN A 321 13.35 -11.44 17.39
C ASN A 321 12.24 -12.18 16.62
N ASP A 322 12.60 -12.98 15.62
CA ASP A 322 11.67 -13.72 14.73
C ASP A 322 10.64 -12.81 14.03
N PHE A 323 11.09 -11.65 13.55
CA PHE A 323 10.32 -10.75 12.70
C PHE A 323 10.67 -10.93 11.24
N GLN A 324 9.69 -10.65 10.37
CA GLN A 324 9.98 -10.39 8.97
C GLN A 324 10.58 -8.99 8.82
N LEU A 325 11.47 -8.81 7.82
CA LEU A 325 11.91 -7.49 7.39
C LEU A 325 11.23 -7.17 6.06
N CYS A 326 10.53 -6.05 6.03
CA CYS A 326 9.82 -5.52 4.86
C CYS A 326 10.48 -4.20 4.48
N VAL A 327 11.12 -4.16 3.30
CA VAL A 327 11.87 -2.98 2.86
C VAL A 327 11.25 -2.40 1.60
N HIS A 328 10.82 -1.14 1.67
CA HIS A 328 10.45 -0.36 0.50
C HIS A 328 11.67 -0.20 -0.42
N ALA A 329 11.57 -0.66 -1.64
CA ALA A 329 12.59 -0.47 -2.68
C ALA A 329 11.91 -0.40 -4.06
N ILE A 330 11.96 0.78 -4.66
CA ILE A 330 11.37 1.06 -5.97
C ILE A 330 12.43 1.01 -7.07
N GLY A 331 13.55 1.70 -6.91
CA GLY A 331 14.63 1.74 -7.88
C GLY A 331 15.43 0.44 -7.93
N ASP A 332 16.03 0.17 -9.08
CA ASP A 332 16.80 -1.05 -9.34
C ASP A 332 18.05 -1.15 -8.43
N ARG A 333 18.69 -0.03 -8.07
CA ARG A 333 19.75 -0.01 -7.08
C ARG A 333 19.24 -0.30 -5.67
N ALA A 334 18.12 0.30 -5.27
CA ALA A 334 17.53 0.04 -3.97
C ALA A 334 17.14 -1.43 -3.79
N ASN A 335 16.59 -2.05 -4.83
CA ASN A 335 16.27 -3.48 -4.84
C ASN A 335 17.54 -4.33 -4.70
N ARG A 336 18.61 -4.03 -5.46
CA ARG A 336 19.89 -4.74 -5.39
C ARG A 336 20.49 -4.69 -3.98
N GLU A 337 20.64 -3.49 -3.43
CA GLU A 337 21.22 -3.31 -2.10
C GLU A 337 20.40 -4.02 -1.01
N THR A 338 19.06 -4.02 -1.16
CA THR A 338 18.17 -4.75 -0.25
C THR A 338 18.40 -6.26 -0.36
N LEU A 339 18.43 -6.82 -1.57
CA LEU A 339 18.71 -8.23 -1.80
C LEU A 339 20.09 -8.64 -1.25
N ASP A 340 21.09 -7.78 -1.39
CA ASP A 340 22.43 -8.02 -0.87
C ASP A 340 22.46 -8.08 0.67
N ILE A 341 21.67 -7.21 1.33
CA ILE A 341 21.53 -7.23 2.79
C ILE A 341 20.79 -8.50 3.22
N PHE A 342 19.71 -8.87 2.55
CA PHE A 342 18.94 -10.08 2.85
C PHE A 342 19.77 -11.33 2.68
N GLU A 343 20.50 -11.45 1.57
CA GLU A 343 21.36 -12.59 1.29
C GLU A 343 22.47 -12.75 2.34
N ARG A 344 23.13 -11.65 2.74
CA ARG A 344 24.12 -11.67 3.82
C ARG A 344 23.51 -12.12 5.16
N ALA A 345 22.31 -11.62 5.49
CA ALA A 345 21.62 -12.00 6.72
C ALA A 345 21.23 -13.49 6.71
N PHE A 346 20.74 -14.02 5.59
CA PHE A 346 20.35 -15.43 5.45
C PHE A 346 21.58 -16.36 5.53
N LYS A 347 22.65 -16.02 4.83
CA LYS A 347 23.94 -16.78 4.88
C LYS A 347 24.55 -16.79 6.28
N ALA A 348 24.44 -15.71 7.03
CA ALA A 348 24.94 -15.61 8.40
C ALA A 348 24.07 -16.39 9.41
N ASN A 349 22.84 -16.76 9.06
CA ASN A 349 21.89 -17.45 9.94
C ASN A 349 21.27 -18.69 9.27
N PRO A 350 22.06 -19.69 8.86
CA PRO A 350 21.59 -20.81 8.04
C PRO A 350 20.59 -21.74 8.77
N SER A 351 20.46 -21.63 10.09
CA SER A 351 19.44 -22.34 10.87
C SER A 351 18.06 -21.70 10.85
N LYS A 352 17.96 -20.45 10.37
CA LYS A 352 16.68 -19.76 10.20
C LYS A 352 16.16 -20.02 8.79
N HIS A 353 15.05 -20.71 8.71
CA HIS A 353 14.42 -21.08 7.44
C HIS A 353 13.09 -20.36 7.27
N ASP A 354 12.60 -20.26 6.03
CA ASP A 354 11.29 -19.71 5.69
C ASP A 354 11.05 -18.31 6.30
N LEU A 355 12.01 -17.40 6.09
CA LEU A 355 11.95 -16.05 6.67
C LEU A 355 10.90 -15.17 6.02
N ARG A 356 10.54 -15.42 4.75
CA ARG A 356 9.54 -14.68 3.97
C ARG A 356 9.70 -13.17 4.07
N TRP A 357 10.96 -12.71 4.05
CA TRP A 357 11.22 -11.28 4.02
C TRP A 357 10.73 -10.70 2.71
N ARG A 358 10.35 -9.43 2.75
CA ARG A 358 9.64 -8.80 1.65
C ARG A 358 10.41 -7.59 1.12
N ILE A 359 10.38 -7.43 -0.20
CA ILE A 359 10.66 -6.14 -0.83
C ILE A 359 9.30 -5.55 -1.23
N GLU A 360 8.98 -4.43 -0.59
CA GLU A 360 7.76 -3.70 -0.87
C GLU A 360 7.97 -2.89 -2.14
N HIS A 361 7.00 -2.92 -3.01
CA HIS A 361 6.96 -2.38 -4.35
C HIS A 361 7.74 -3.20 -5.38
N ALA A 362 9.06 -3.42 -5.24
CA ALA A 362 9.87 -4.16 -6.22
C ALA A 362 9.56 -3.71 -7.67
N GLN A 363 9.44 -2.39 -7.90
CA GLN A 363 8.85 -1.83 -9.12
C GLN A 363 9.78 -1.88 -10.32
N HIS A 364 11.05 -1.52 -10.11
CA HIS A 364 12.05 -1.45 -11.19
C HIS A 364 13.24 -2.29 -10.80
N LEU A 365 13.51 -3.32 -11.58
CA LEU A 365 14.51 -4.33 -11.28
C LEU A 365 15.53 -4.44 -12.40
N SER A 366 16.80 -4.68 -12.05
CA SER A 366 17.75 -5.18 -13.03
C SER A 366 17.45 -6.65 -13.34
N SER A 367 17.58 -7.06 -14.59
CA SER A 367 17.41 -8.46 -15.01
C SER A 367 18.28 -9.43 -14.22
N GLN A 368 19.44 -8.98 -13.74
CA GLN A 368 20.34 -9.77 -12.90
C GLN A 368 19.78 -10.07 -11.51
N ASP A 369 18.90 -9.21 -10.98
CA ASP A 369 18.35 -9.32 -9.63
C ASP A 369 17.02 -10.08 -9.59
N ILE A 370 16.28 -10.15 -10.71
CA ILE A 370 14.98 -10.85 -10.78
C ILE A 370 15.08 -12.31 -10.32
N PRO A 371 16.05 -13.14 -10.76
CA PRO A 371 16.15 -14.52 -10.31
C PRO A 371 16.44 -14.67 -8.81
N ARG A 372 17.06 -13.66 -8.19
CA ARG A 372 17.44 -13.70 -6.77
C ARG A 372 16.24 -13.73 -5.84
N PHE A 373 15.09 -13.17 -6.25
CA PHE A 373 13.86 -13.24 -5.47
C PHE A 373 13.45 -14.69 -5.21
N GLY A 374 13.35 -15.50 -6.26
CA GLY A 374 13.04 -16.93 -6.12
C GLY A 374 14.12 -17.72 -5.41
N GLN A 375 15.41 -17.48 -5.73
CA GLN A 375 16.55 -18.17 -5.13
C GLN A 375 16.67 -17.93 -3.62
N LEU A 376 16.35 -16.73 -3.15
CA LEU A 376 16.43 -16.33 -1.74
C LEU A 376 15.09 -16.52 -1.00
N GLY A 377 14.00 -16.87 -1.69
CA GLY A 377 12.66 -16.92 -1.11
C GLY A 377 12.13 -15.54 -0.66
N VAL A 378 12.60 -14.47 -1.32
CA VAL A 378 12.14 -13.10 -1.04
C VAL A 378 10.82 -12.85 -1.74
N ILE A 379 9.86 -12.29 -1.02
CA ILE A 379 8.52 -11.98 -1.53
C ILE A 379 8.55 -10.62 -2.22
N ALA A 380 8.01 -10.54 -3.44
CA ALA A 380 7.75 -9.29 -4.12
C ALA A 380 6.34 -8.80 -3.74
N SER A 381 6.26 -7.76 -2.90
CA SER A 381 4.99 -7.18 -2.47
C SER A 381 4.65 -5.99 -3.36
N MET A 382 3.94 -6.25 -4.44
CA MET A 382 3.71 -5.32 -5.55
C MET A 382 2.29 -4.75 -5.54
N GLN A 383 2.08 -3.72 -6.37
CA GLN A 383 0.78 -3.09 -6.59
C GLN A 383 0.45 -3.15 -8.08
N GLY A 384 -0.59 -3.90 -8.43
CA GLY A 384 -1.01 -4.06 -9.82
C GLY A 384 -1.39 -2.74 -10.49
N ILE A 385 -2.10 -1.90 -9.75
CA ILE A 385 -2.59 -0.60 -10.22
C ILE A 385 -1.44 0.37 -10.53
N HIS A 386 -0.32 0.33 -9.79
CA HIS A 386 0.82 1.22 -10.02
C HIS A 386 1.41 1.08 -11.43
N ALA A 387 1.44 -0.13 -11.99
CA ALA A 387 1.94 -0.33 -13.36
C ALA A 387 1.18 0.51 -14.39
N THR A 388 -0.12 0.68 -14.19
CA THR A 388 -0.99 1.40 -15.14
C THR A 388 -1.12 2.89 -14.81
N SER A 389 -0.99 3.27 -13.54
CA SER A 389 -1.01 4.68 -13.13
C SER A 389 0.34 5.37 -13.41
N ASP A 390 1.46 4.64 -13.31
CA ASP A 390 2.81 5.16 -13.54
C ASP A 390 3.26 5.08 -15.00
N ALA A 391 2.63 4.22 -15.81
CA ALA A 391 2.96 4.04 -17.22
C ALA A 391 3.22 5.34 -18.00
N PRO A 392 2.48 6.45 -17.78
CA PRO A 392 2.70 7.70 -18.51
C PRO A 392 4.10 8.30 -18.36
N PHE A 393 4.78 8.06 -17.27
CA PHE A 393 6.10 8.67 -17.00
C PHE A 393 7.26 7.66 -16.85
N VAL A 394 6.99 6.36 -16.74
CA VAL A 394 8.04 5.36 -16.53
C VAL A 394 9.13 5.40 -17.61
N VAL A 395 8.70 5.44 -18.88
CA VAL A 395 9.64 5.48 -20.02
C VAL A 395 10.44 6.78 -20.06
N GLU A 396 9.82 7.91 -19.70
CA GLU A 396 10.53 9.19 -19.61
C GLU A 396 11.60 9.17 -18.51
N ARG A 397 11.29 8.55 -17.36
CA ARG A 397 12.21 8.45 -16.21
C ARG A 397 13.37 7.48 -16.44
N LEU A 398 13.09 6.31 -17.03
CA LEU A 398 14.05 5.20 -17.12
C LEU A 398 14.70 5.06 -18.51
N GLY A 399 14.05 5.58 -19.56
CA GLY A 399 14.32 5.20 -20.95
C GLY A 399 13.65 3.87 -21.32
N ALA A 400 13.43 3.65 -22.63
CA ALA A 400 12.65 2.52 -23.13
C ALA A 400 13.25 1.15 -22.75
N GLU A 401 14.57 1.00 -22.86
CA GLU A 401 15.26 -0.26 -22.60
C GLU A 401 15.12 -0.72 -21.14
N ARG A 402 15.46 0.16 -20.19
CA ARG A 402 15.35 -0.16 -18.75
C ARG A 402 13.90 -0.36 -18.30
N ALA A 403 12.97 0.39 -18.91
CA ALA A 403 11.54 0.24 -18.60
C ALA A 403 11.01 -1.13 -19.10
N ASP A 404 11.38 -1.57 -20.30
CA ASP A 404 11.01 -2.90 -20.82
C ASP A 404 11.65 -4.03 -20.02
N GLU A 405 12.93 -3.87 -19.64
CA GLU A 405 13.70 -4.89 -18.93
C GLU A 405 13.19 -5.11 -17.51
N GLY A 406 12.83 -4.05 -16.79
CA GLY A 406 12.68 -4.13 -15.33
C GLY A 406 11.43 -3.52 -14.72
N ALA A 407 10.56 -2.82 -15.47
CA ALA A 407 9.42 -2.13 -14.89
C ALA A 407 8.23 -3.07 -14.67
N TYR A 408 7.83 -3.29 -13.41
CA TYR A 408 6.64 -4.08 -13.03
C TYR A 408 6.64 -5.49 -13.63
N VAL A 409 7.74 -6.23 -13.49
CA VAL A 409 8.01 -7.49 -14.18
C VAL A 409 7.43 -8.72 -13.47
N TRP A 410 6.16 -8.71 -13.18
CA TRP A 410 5.49 -9.73 -12.35
C TRP A 410 5.63 -11.14 -12.91
N GLN A 411 5.47 -11.34 -14.23
CA GLN A 411 5.62 -12.66 -14.83
C GLN A 411 7.07 -13.17 -14.75
N ARG A 412 8.06 -12.29 -14.89
CA ARG A 412 9.46 -12.66 -14.72
C ARG A 412 9.76 -13.06 -13.27
N LEU A 413 9.19 -12.32 -12.29
CA LEU A 413 9.30 -12.66 -10.86
C LEU A 413 8.64 -14.01 -10.55
N MET A 414 7.40 -14.24 -10.95
CA MET A 414 6.71 -15.52 -10.74
C MET A 414 7.46 -16.70 -11.40
N LYS A 415 7.97 -16.52 -12.62
CA LYS A 415 8.81 -17.52 -13.30
C LYS A 415 10.13 -17.80 -12.61
N SER A 416 10.65 -16.87 -11.82
CA SER A 416 11.84 -17.11 -10.98
C SER A 416 11.54 -17.97 -9.73
N GLY A 417 10.26 -18.25 -9.46
CA GLY A 417 9.80 -18.93 -8.25
C GLY A 417 9.45 -17.98 -7.09
N ALA A 418 9.52 -16.68 -7.32
CA ALA A 418 9.14 -15.70 -6.30
C ALA A 418 7.63 -15.66 -6.09
N VAL A 419 7.19 -15.51 -4.84
CA VAL A 419 5.81 -15.21 -4.51
C VAL A 419 5.56 -13.73 -4.74
N VAL A 420 4.50 -13.42 -5.51
CA VAL A 420 4.02 -12.06 -5.74
C VAL A 420 2.78 -11.82 -4.89
N SER A 421 2.85 -10.92 -3.92
CA SER A 421 1.74 -10.41 -3.12
C SER A 421 1.28 -9.08 -3.70
N ASN A 422 -0.02 -8.84 -3.78
CA ASN A 422 -0.59 -7.66 -4.41
C ASN A 422 -1.39 -6.85 -3.39
N GLY A 423 -1.18 -5.54 -3.40
CA GLY A 423 -1.91 -4.57 -2.60
C GLY A 423 -2.22 -3.33 -3.43
N THR A 424 -2.82 -2.33 -2.81
CA THR A 424 -3.15 -1.05 -3.47
C THR A 424 -2.20 0.07 -3.09
N ASP A 425 -1.46 -0.11 -2.00
CA ASP A 425 -0.70 0.96 -1.33
C ASP A 425 -1.62 2.13 -0.90
N ALA A 426 -2.90 1.81 -0.62
CA ALA A 426 -3.85 2.84 -0.20
C ALA A 426 -3.34 3.63 1.02
N PRO A 427 -3.45 4.98 0.98
CA PRO A 427 -4.19 5.84 0.06
C PRO A 427 -3.36 6.42 -1.10
N VAL A 428 -2.27 5.77 -1.53
CA VAL A 428 -1.56 6.14 -2.77
C VAL A 428 -2.48 5.92 -3.96
N GLU A 429 -3.11 4.76 -4.02
CA GLU A 429 -4.24 4.46 -4.91
C GLU A 429 -5.50 4.20 -4.09
N ASP A 430 -6.64 4.07 -4.76
CA ASP A 430 -7.90 3.68 -4.11
C ASP A 430 -7.77 2.24 -3.56
N LEU A 431 -8.34 2.02 -2.38
CA LEU A 431 -8.38 0.70 -1.74
C LEU A 431 -9.21 -0.33 -2.52
N ASP A 432 -9.92 0.07 -3.58
CA ASP A 432 -10.76 -0.82 -4.37
C ASP A 432 -9.93 -1.91 -5.07
N PRO A 433 -10.13 -3.20 -4.72
CA PRO A 433 -9.38 -4.29 -5.33
C PRO A 433 -9.76 -4.53 -6.81
N ILE A 434 -10.92 -4.06 -7.28
CA ILE A 434 -11.39 -4.34 -8.64
C ILE A 434 -10.53 -3.62 -9.70
N PRO A 435 -10.23 -2.31 -9.60
CA PRO A 435 -9.27 -1.65 -10.50
C PRO A 435 -7.87 -2.26 -10.42
N ASN A 436 -7.42 -2.67 -9.22
CA ASN A 436 -6.12 -3.32 -9.01
C ASN A 436 -6.07 -4.70 -9.71
N TYR A 437 -7.13 -5.50 -9.58
CA TYR A 437 -7.30 -6.76 -10.32
C TYR A 437 -7.30 -6.52 -11.84
N TYR A 438 -8.10 -5.55 -12.32
CA TYR A 438 -8.16 -5.19 -13.74
C TYR A 438 -6.78 -4.81 -14.29
N ALA A 439 -6.05 -3.95 -13.59
CA ALA A 439 -4.69 -3.56 -13.97
C ALA A 439 -3.75 -4.79 -14.03
N SER A 440 -3.87 -5.71 -13.10
CA SER A 440 -3.04 -6.93 -13.04
C SER A 440 -3.27 -7.86 -14.23
N VAL A 441 -4.52 -8.01 -14.70
CA VAL A 441 -4.87 -8.94 -15.80
C VAL A 441 -4.84 -8.31 -17.18
N THR A 442 -4.96 -6.98 -17.30
CA THR A 442 -5.00 -6.29 -18.60
C THR A 442 -3.77 -5.45 -18.88
N ARG A 443 -3.18 -4.86 -17.84
CA ARG A 443 -2.12 -3.83 -17.92
C ARG A 443 -2.53 -2.61 -18.76
N LYS A 444 -3.83 -2.38 -18.90
CA LYS A 444 -4.38 -1.23 -19.64
C LYS A 444 -4.42 0.00 -18.76
N THR A 445 -3.81 1.08 -19.24
CA THR A 445 -3.90 2.42 -18.65
C THR A 445 -5.30 3.00 -18.84
N LYS A 446 -5.59 4.14 -18.22
CA LYS A 446 -6.90 4.82 -18.34
C LYS A 446 -7.28 5.17 -19.79
N ASN A 447 -6.31 5.37 -20.68
CA ASN A 447 -6.54 5.63 -22.10
C ASN A 447 -6.64 4.35 -22.96
N GLY A 448 -6.61 3.16 -22.33
CA GLY A 448 -6.73 1.87 -23.00
C GLY A 448 -5.42 1.29 -23.57
N THR A 449 -4.31 2.01 -23.48
CA THR A 449 -2.99 1.52 -23.95
C THR A 449 -2.47 0.45 -22.99
N ALA A 450 -2.03 -0.69 -23.52
CA ALA A 450 -1.41 -1.72 -22.71
C ALA A 450 0.07 -1.39 -22.42
N PHE A 451 0.47 -1.52 -21.16
CA PHE A 451 1.83 -1.28 -20.69
C PHE A 451 2.53 -2.61 -20.40
N TYR A 452 3.45 -3.03 -21.27
CA TYR A 452 4.18 -4.31 -21.22
C TYR A 452 3.23 -5.51 -20.97
N PRO A 453 2.34 -5.83 -21.94
CA PRO A 453 1.26 -6.81 -21.74
C PRO A 453 1.74 -8.25 -21.53
N GLU A 454 2.99 -8.58 -21.84
CA GLU A 454 3.62 -9.88 -21.57
C GLU A 454 3.84 -10.12 -20.06
N GLN A 455 3.75 -9.08 -19.25
CA GLN A 455 3.84 -9.15 -17.79
C GLN A 455 2.46 -9.28 -17.10
N ARG A 456 1.38 -9.45 -17.88
CA ARG A 456 0.02 -9.67 -17.34
C ARG A 456 -0.03 -10.93 -16.48
N MET A 457 -0.81 -10.88 -15.42
CA MET A 457 -1.25 -12.06 -14.70
C MET A 457 -2.43 -12.72 -15.42
N SER A 458 -2.52 -14.03 -15.37
CA SER A 458 -3.79 -14.72 -15.65
C SER A 458 -4.83 -14.31 -14.59
N ARG A 459 -6.11 -14.54 -14.87
CA ARG A 459 -7.22 -14.23 -13.96
C ARG A 459 -7.04 -14.90 -12.59
N MET A 460 -6.58 -16.14 -12.58
CA MET A 460 -6.37 -16.88 -11.34
C MET A 460 -5.10 -16.45 -10.61
N GLU A 461 -4.00 -16.13 -11.32
CA GLU A 461 -2.81 -15.56 -10.70
C GLU A 461 -3.13 -14.23 -10.00
N ALA A 462 -3.91 -13.35 -10.66
CA ALA A 462 -4.35 -12.10 -10.08
C ALA A 462 -5.22 -12.32 -8.83
N LEU A 463 -6.18 -13.28 -8.86
CA LEU A 463 -6.97 -13.60 -7.68
C LEU A 463 -6.12 -14.20 -6.56
N LYS A 464 -5.20 -15.12 -6.87
CA LYS A 464 -4.25 -15.69 -5.89
C LYS A 464 -3.36 -14.60 -5.28
N SER A 465 -2.93 -13.61 -6.08
CA SER A 465 -2.08 -12.51 -5.61
C SER A 465 -2.76 -11.58 -4.60
N MET A 466 -4.09 -11.60 -4.54
CA MET A 466 -4.92 -10.77 -3.62
C MET A 466 -5.62 -11.61 -2.54
N THR A 467 -5.32 -12.90 -2.42
CA THR A 467 -5.92 -13.82 -1.46
C THR A 467 -4.88 -14.72 -0.80
N LEU A 468 -4.44 -15.76 -1.50
CA LEU A 468 -3.51 -16.76 -0.98
C LEU A 468 -2.09 -16.22 -0.81
N SER A 469 -1.57 -15.49 -1.81
CA SER A 469 -0.19 -14.97 -1.76
C SER A 469 0.05 -14.00 -0.59
N PRO A 470 -0.80 -12.98 -0.31
CA PRO A 470 -0.63 -12.16 0.87
C PRO A 470 -0.84 -12.94 2.17
N SER A 471 -1.70 -13.97 2.19
CA SER A 471 -1.84 -14.84 3.37
C SER A 471 -0.55 -15.64 3.61
N TYR A 472 0.06 -16.19 2.56
CA TYR A 472 1.37 -16.83 2.64
C TYR A 472 2.45 -15.84 3.10
N ALA A 473 2.48 -14.64 2.53
CA ALA A 473 3.43 -13.60 2.91
C ALA A 473 3.33 -13.21 4.39
N ALA A 474 2.16 -13.40 5.01
CA ALA A 474 1.88 -13.10 6.41
C ALA A 474 2.00 -14.32 7.34
N PHE A 475 2.35 -15.52 6.85
CA PHE A 475 2.29 -16.80 7.58
C PHE A 475 0.87 -17.13 8.08
N GLN A 476 -0.13 -16.87 7.28
CA GLN A 476 -1.55 -17.04 7.62
C GLN A 476 -2.28 -17.94 6.60
N GLU A 477 -1.57 -18.59 5.68
CA GLU A 477 -2.14 -19.45 4.64
C GLU A 477 -2.90 -20.66 5.19
N ASP A 478 -2.56 -21.13 6.38
CA ASP A 478 -3.29 -22.22 7.04
C ASP A 478 -4.63 -21.77 7.62
N SER A 479 -4.80 -20.47 7.86
CA SER A 479 -6.00 -19.92 8.49
C SER A 479 -6.91 -19.16 7.51
N ARG A 480 -6.40 -18.63 6.40
CA ARG A 480 -7.15 -17.81 5.41
C ARG A 480 -6.53 -17.85 4.02
N GLY A 481 -7.01 -17.04 3.08
CA GLY A 481 -6.49 -16.92 1.71
C GLY A 481 -7.06 -17.95 0.73
N SER A 482 -7.74 -19.00 1.22
CA SER A 482 -8.53 -19.91 0.41
C SER A 482 -9.75 -20.37 1.19
N LEU A 483 -10.82 -20.78 0.47
CA LEU A 483 -12.00 -21.40 1.10
C LEU A 483 -11.73 -22.88 1.29
N LYS A 484 -11.51 -23.29 2.52
CA LYS A 484 -11.25 -24.67 2.92
C LYS A 484 -11.86 -24.93 4.29
N VAL A 485 -12.40 -26.13 4.49
CA VAL A 485 -12.93 -26.54 5.80
C VAL A 485 -11.86 -26.39 6.88
N GLY A 486 -12.22 -25.76 7.99
CA GLY A 486 -11.33 -25.44 9.11
C GLY A 486 -10.70 -24.05 9.06
N LYS A 487 -10.63 -23.40 7.88
CA LYS A 487 -10.15 -22.01 7.77
C LYS A 487 -11.19 -21.01 8.27
N LEU A 488 -10.75 -19.78 8.48
CA LEU A 488 -11.61 -18.66 8.85
C LEU A 488 -12.67 -18.42 7.76
N ALA A 489 -13.87 -18.14 8.20
CA ALA A 489 -15.01 -17.87 7.32
C ALA A 489 -14.97 -16.40 6.84
N ASP A 490 -13.91 -16.05 6.12
CA ASP A 490 -13.72 -14.75 5.48
C ASP A 490 -14.02 -14.89 4.00
N VAL A 491 -15.06 -14.21 3.52
CA VAL A 491 -15.59 -14.35 2.15
C VAL A 491 -15.95 -12.97 1.59
N THR A 492 -15.55 -12.73 0.35
CA THR A 492 -16.01 -11.58 -0.44
C THR A 492 -16.94 -12.07 -1.54
N VAL A 493 -18.11 -11.43 -1.66
CA VAL A 493 -19.08 -11.72 -2.74
C VAL A 493 -19.11 -10.54 -3.70
N LEU A 494 -18.87 -10.84 -4.97
CA LEU A 494 -18.87 -9.89 -6.09
C LEU A 494 -20.10 -10.08 -6.97
N SER A 495 -20.62 -8.98 -7.51
CA SER A 495 -21.81 -8.99 -8.38
C SER A 495 -21.62 -9.72 -9.71
N LYS A 496 -20.37 -9.91 -10.15
CA LYS A 496 -19.99 -10.58 -11.39
C LYS A 496 -18.83 -11.53 -11.16
N ASP A 497 -18.72 -12.55 -11.99
CA ASP A 497 -17.54 -13.41 -12.05
C ASP A 497 -16.41 -12.69 -12.82
N ILE A 498 -15.56 -11.98 -12.09
CA ILE A 498 -14.42 -11.24 -12.65
C ILE A 498 -13.37 -12.14 -13.31
N THR A 499 -13.46 -13.47 -13.10
CA THR A 499 -12.54 -14.42 -13.73
C THR A 499 -13.07 -14.94 -15.08
N ALA A 500 -14.36 -14.70 -15.39
CA ALA A 500 -15.03 -15.23 -16.58
C ALA A 500 -15.57 -14.13 -17.52
N VAL A 501 -15.99 -12.95 -16.99
CA VAL A 501 -16.53 -11.86 -17.82
C VAL A 501 -15.47 -11.29 -18.77
N PRO A 502 -15.85 -10.64 -19.90
CA PRO A 502 -14.94 -9.85 -20.72
C PRO A 502 -14.15 -8.81 -19.92
N ASP A 503 -12.94 -8.46 -20.38
CA ASP A 503 -12.06 -7.52 -19.67
C ASP A 503 -12.74 -6.19 -19.36
N GLU A 504 -13.50 -5.65 -20.29
CA GLU A 504 -14.23 -4.38 -20.18
C GLU A 504 -15.34 -4.40 -19.13
N GLU A 505 -15.82 -5.59 -18.76
CA GLU A 505 -16.85 -5.75 -17.74
C GLU A 505 -16.30 -5.89 -16.31
N ILE A 506 -15.01 -6.17 -16.14
CA ILE A 506 -14.40 -6.37 -14.81
C ILE A 506 -14.66 -5.15 -13.92
N GLN A 507 -14.39 -3.96 -14.41
CA GLN A 507 -14.51 -2.72 -13.64
C GLN A 507 -15.95 -2.35 -13.25
N SER A 508 -16.94 -3.01 -13.85
CA SER A 508 -18.36 -2.84 -13.48
C SER A 508 -18.80 -3.79 -12.36
N ALA A 509 -17.93 -4.73 -11.96
CA ALA A 509 -18.17 -5.54 -10.77
C ALA A 509 -18.15 -4.67 -9.51
N HIS A 510 -18.91 -5.08 -8.51
CA HIS A 510 -18.92 -4.43 -7.20
C HIS A 510 -19.13 -5.46 -6.09
N VAL A 511 -18.77 -5.07 -4.88
CA VAL A 511 -18.94 -5.89 -3.69
C VAL A 511 -20.41 -5.96 -3.29
N VAL A 512 -20.90 -7.16 -3.06
CA VAL A 512 -22.28 -7.41 -2.59
C VAL A 512 -22.26 -7.70 -1.09
N TYR A 513 -21.36 -8.59 -0.65
CA TYR A 513 -21.17 -8.90 0.76
C TYR A 513 -19.68 -8.96 1.10
N THR A 514 -19.36 -8.49 2.30
CA THR A 514 -18.07 -8.76 2.96
C THR A 514 -18.36 -9.48 4.26
N ILE A 515 -17.85 -10.69 4.36
CA ILE A 515 -18.06 -11.59 5.50
C ILE A 515 -16.69 -11.80 6.16
N VAL A 516 -16.60 -11.50 7.46
CA VAL A 516 -15.40 -11.72 8.27
C VAL A 516 -15.78 -12.57 9.48
N GLY A 517 -15.09 -13.69 9.65
CA GLY A 517 -15.40 -14.64 10.73
C GLY A 517 -16.85 -15.10 10.73
N GLY A 518 -17.42 -15.35 9.55
CA GLY A 518 -18.81 -15.80 9.38
C GLY A 518 -19.87 -14.73 9.63
N LYS A 519 -19.48 -13.47 9.90
CA LYS A 519 -20.39 -12.34 10.11
C LYS A 519 -20.42 -11.43 8.90
N ILE A 520 -21.61 -11.07 8.44
CA ILE A 520 -21.77 -10.06 7.39
C ILE A 520 -21.44 -8.70 8.01
N LEU A 521 -20.29 -8.12 7.66
CA LEU A 521 -19.88 -6.80 8.13
C LEU A 521 -20.17 -5.69 7.12
N TYR A 522 -20.38 -6.07 5.86
CA TYR A 522 -20.87 -5.16 4.82
C TYR A 522 -21.85 -5.90 3.92
N LYS A 523 -22.93 -5.22 3.58
CA LYS A 523 -23.89 -5.61 2.56
C LYS A 523 -24.22 -4.37 1.75
N LYS A 524 -24.11 -4.47 0.44
CA LYS A 524 -24.51 -3.37 -0.46
C LYS A 524 -26.00 -3.11 -0.28
N PRO A 525 -26.42 -1.84 -0.10
CA PRO A 525 -27.82 -1.43 0.00
C PRO A 525 -28.66 -1.81 -1.23
#